data_e16fb04a94cd721c4fb3f15f2b9a6bf3
#
_entry.id   e16fb04a94cd721c4fb3f15f2b9a6bf3
#
_cell.length_a   1.000
_cell.length_b   1.000
_cell.length_c   1.000
_cell.angle_alpha   90.00
_cell.angle_beta   90.00
_cell.angle_gamma   90.00
#
_symmetry.space_group_name_H-M   'P 1'
#
loop_
_entity.id
_entity.type
_entity.pdbx_description
1 polymer ?
#
loop_
_entity_poly.entity_id
_entity_poly.type
_entity_poly.pdbx_seq_one_letter_code
_entity_poly.pdbx_strand_id
1 'polypeptide(L)'
;MKIDHIAIAVTDVEASAKVYQKALGIDEIEFETVESEGVKVAIISMENGRIELMQPTKDDSPIKKFLDKKGPGLHHMALETDNIEGEVERMEGCGVQFLGKVRPGSAGTKVTFIHPKSLEGVLTELCSHPKK
;
A
#
# COMPACT_ATOMS: atom_id res chain seq x y z
N MET A 1 -6.92 7.61 -13.66
CA MET A 1 -6.46 6.91 -12.44
C MET A 1 -7.62 6.49 -11.57
N LYS A 2 -7.42 5.44 -10.80
CA LYS A 2 -8.41 4.95 -9.83
C LYS A 2 -7.77 4.87 -8.46
N ILE A 3 -8.58 4.96 -7.40
CA ILE A 3 -8.09 4.62 -6.07
C ILE A 3 -8.03 3.10 -6.00
N ASP A 4 -6.84 2.56 -5.73
CA ASP A 4 -6.64 1.12 -5.67
C ASP A 4 -6.89 0.57 -4.26
N HIS A 5 -6.21 1.13 -3.29
CA HIS A 5 -6.39 0.71 -1.90
C HIS A 5 -5.95 1.77 -0.91
N ILE A 6 -6.35 1.55 0.33
CA ILE A 6 -5.91 2.31 1.49
C ILE A 6 -5.12 1.33 2.36
N ALA A 7 -3.92 1.72 2.75
CA ALA A 7 -3.05 0.87 3.56
C ALA A 7 -3.02 1.34 5.00
N ILE A 8 -3.20 0.39 5.91
CA ILE A 8 -3.22 0.63 7.35
C ILE A 8 -2.13 -0.20 8.00
N ALA A 9 -1.27 0.45 8.77
CA ALA A 9 -0.20 -0.23 9.52
C ALA A 9 -0.77 -0.85 10.78
N VAL A 10 -0.48 -2.13 11.02
CA VAL A 10 -0.94 -2.87 12.20
C VAL A 10 0.20 -3.68 12.80
N THR A 11 0.09 -4.01 14.08
CA THR A 11 1.12 -4.80 14.78
C THR A 11 0.92 -6.30 14.60
N ASP A 12 -0.33 -6.75 14.46
CA ASP A 12 -0.67 -8.16 14.30
C ASP A 12 -1.79 -8.27 13.28
N VAL A 13 -1.42 -8.63 12.05
CA VAL A 13 -2.35 -8.60 10.92
C VAL A 13 -3.48 -9.62 11.06
N GLU A 14 -3.21 -10.76 11.68
CA GLU A 14 -4.25 -11.78 11.86
C GLU A 14 -5.30 -11.34 12.89
N ALA A 15 -4.86 -10.77 14.00
CA ALA A 15 -5.76 -10.23 15.01
C ALA A 15 -6.54 -9.03 14.46
N SER A 16 -5.87 -8.13 13.73
CA SER A 16 -6.51 -6.97 13.12
C SER A 16 -7.56 -7.38 12.09
N ALA A 17 -7.25 -8.40 11.27
CA ALA A 17 -8.20 -8.92 10.29
C ALA A 17 -9.50 -9.37 10.95
N LYS A 18 -9.41 -10.05 12.08
CA LYS A 18 -10.61 -10.50 12.81
C LYS A 18 -11.44 -9.32 13.30
N VAL A 19 -10.78 -8.26 13.76
CA VAL A 19 -11.46 -7.03 14.20
C VAL A 19 -12.23 -6.43 13.03
N TYR A 20 -11.59 -6.33 11.86
CA TYR A 20 -12.22 -5.75 10.67
C TYR A 20 -13.35 -6.63 10.14
N GLN A 21 -13.19 -7.97 10.17
CA GLN A 21 -14.25 -8.88 9.78
C GLN A 21 -15.50 -8.66 10.60
N LYS A 22 -15.34 -8.58 11.92
CA LYS A 22 -16.45 -8.40 12.84
C LYS A 22 -17.08 -7.00 12.66
N ALA A 23 -16.24 -5.97 12.61
CA ALA A 23 -16.73 -4.59 12.56
C ALA A 23 -17.45 -4.27 11.24
N LEU A 24 -16.92 -4.77 10.11
CA LEU A 24 -17.44 -4.44 8.79
C LEU A 24 -18.32 -5.52 8.18
N GLY A 25 -18.51 -6.65 8.87
CA GLY A 25 -19.32 -7.74 8.35
C GLY A 25 -18.73 -8.40 7.12
N ILE A 26 -17.41 -8.56 7.09
CA ILE A 26 -16.71 -9.14 5.95
C ILE A 26 -16.42 -10.61 6.19
N ASP A 27 -16.79 -11.45 5.23
CA ASP A 27 -16.64 -12.91 5.39
C ASP A 27 -15.24 -13.39 5.04
N GLU A 28 -14.64 -12.86 3.99
CA GLU A 28 -13.35 -13.36 3.49
C GLU A 28 -12.29 -12.28 3.48
N ILE A 29 -11.09 -12.64 3.95
CA ILE A 29 -9.90 -11.80 3.87
C ILE A 29 -8.77 -12.66 3.35
N GLU A 30 -8.08 -12.18 2.32
CA GLU A 30 -6.91 -12.86 1.77
C GLU A 30 -5.65 -12.36 2.46
N PHE A 31 -4.65 -13.24 2.60
CA PHE A 31 -3.36 -12.88 3.17
C PHE A 31 -2.26 -13.11 2.15
N GLU A 32 -1.28 -12.22 2.14
CA GLU A 32 -0.13 -12.34 1.26
C GLU A 32 1.10 -11.78 1.98
N THR A 33 2.26 -12.41 1.76
CA THR A 33 3.53 -11.88 2.25
C THR A 33 4.31 -11.30 1.08
N VAL A 34 4.71 -10.04 1.18
CA VAL A 34 5.53 -9.38 0.16
C VAL A 34 6.93 -9.23 0.73
N GLU A 35 7.79 -10.20 0.44
CA GLU A 35 9.15 -10.27 1.00
C GLU A 35 9.97 -9.03 0.67
N SER A 36 9.88 -8.55 -0.57
CA SER A 36 10.64 -7.38 -1.02
C SER A 36 10.30 -6.11 -0.26
N GLU A 37 9.08 -6.02 0.28
CA GLU A 37 8.63 -4.85 1.05
C GLU A 37 8.64 -5.11 2.56
N GLY A 38 8.95 -6.33 2.98
CA GLY A 38 9.02 -6.69 4.39
C GLY A 38 7.69 -6.60 5.10
N VAL A 39 6.60 -7.04 4.45
CA VAL A 39 5.26 -6.96 5.04
C VAL A 39 4.44 -8.22 4.79
N LYS A 40 3.56 -8.51 5.75
CA LYS A 40 2.46 -9.46 5.59
C LYS A 40 1.18 -8.64 5.52
N VAL A 41 0.36 -8.90 4.52
CA VAL A 41 -0.79 -8.08 4.18
C VAL A 41 -2.08 -8.88 4.29
N ALA A 42 -3.09 -8.28 4.93
CA ALA A 42 -4.46 -8.78 4.88
C ALA A 42 -5.23 -7.90 3.89
N ILE A 43 -5.79 -8.50 2.87
CA ILE A 43 -6.47 -7.80 1.78
C ILE A 43 -7.97 -7.92 1.96
N ILE A 44 -8.62 -6.78 2.17
CA ILE A 44 -10.07 -6.69 2.32
C ILE A 44 -10.62 -6.06 1.04
N SER A 45 -11.27 -6.89 0.21
CA SER A 45 -11.81 -6.43 -1.06
C SER A 45 -13.17 -5.78 -0.87
N MET A 46 -13.37 -4.66 -1.54
CA MET A 46 -14.62 -3.92 -1.58
C MET A 46 -15.02 -3.70 -3.03
N GLU A 47 -16.24 -3.23 -3.28
CA GLU A 47 -16.73 -3.01 -4.64
C GLU A 47 -15.88 -2.03 -5.43
N ASN A 48 -15.36 -1.01 -4.77
CA ASN A 48 -14.65 0.08 -5.43
C ASN A 48 -13.19 0.26 -4.98
N GLY A 49 -12.60 -0.80 -4.44
CA GLY A 49 -11.19 -0.74 -4.00
C GLY A 49 -10.91 -1.75 -2.92
N ARG A 50 -9.80 -1.55 -2.21
CA ARG A 50 -9.38 -2.47 -1.15
C ARG A 50 -8.89 -1.70 0.06
N ILE A 51 -9.00 -2.34 1.23
CA ILE A 51 -8.27 -1.94 2.43
C ILE A 51 -7.20 -3.01 2.65
N GLU A 52 -5.96 -2.58 2.84
CA GLU A 52 -4.86 -3.50 3.11
C GLU A 52 -4.28 -3.22 4.48
N LEU A 53 -4.33 -4.24 5.35
CA LEU A 53 -3.73 -4.18 6.67
C LEU A 53 -2.32 -4.73 6.55
N MET A 54 -1.31 -3.97 6.98
CA MET A 54 0.09 -4.33 6.77
C MET A 54 0.84 -4.49 8.08
N GLN A 55 1.39 -5.69 8.29
CA GLN A 55 2.25 -6.01 9.42
C GLN A 55 3.68 -6.12 8.94
N PRO A 56 4.66 -5.48 9.61
CA PRO A 56 6.06 -5.62 9.20
C PRO A 56 6.58 -7.04 9.49
N THR A 57 7.40 -7.55 8.57
CA THR A 57 8.07 -8.86 8.74
C THR A 57 9.57 -8.70 8.98
N LYS A 58 10.09 -7.47 8.91
CA LYS A 58 11.51 -7.15 9.09
C LYS A 58 11.65 -5.87 9.89
N ASP A 59 12.76 -5.75 10.63
CA ASP A 59 13.02 -4.56 11.44
C ASP A 59 13.26 -3.31 10.60
N ASP A 60 13.72 -3.45 9.37
CA ASP A 60 13.96 -2.33 8.46
C ASP A 60 12.77 -2.00 7.56
N SER A 61 11.63 -2.65 7.77
CA SER A 61 10.41 -2.35 7.01
C SER A 61 9.94 -0.91 7.28
N PRO A 62 9.51 -0.16 6.24
CA PRO A 62 8.92 1.16 6.45
C PRO A 62 7.70 1.13 7.37
N ILE A 63 6.94 0.03 7.35
CA ILE A 63 5.78 -0.14 8.25
C ILE A 63 6.24 -0.24 9.70
N LYS A 64 7.35 -0.94 9.96
CA LYS A 64 7.91 -1.04 11.32
C LYS A 64 8.31 0.35 11.85
N LYS A 65 8.97 1.14 11.02
CA LYS A 65 9.36 2.51 11.38
C LYS A 65 8.14 3.38 11.69
N PHE A 66 7.09 3.24 10.88
CA PHE A 66 5.85 3.97 11.09
C PHE A 66 5.21 3.59 12.43
N LEU A 67 5.10 2.28 12.70
CA LEU A 67 4.50 1.79 13.95
C LEU A 67 5.28 2.25 15.18
N ASP A 68 6.60 2.22 15.11
CA ASP A 68 7.44 2.67 16.22
C ASP A 68 7.26 4.16 16.50
N LYS A 69 6.98 4.95 15.48
CA LYS A 69 6.88 6.39 15.59
C LYS A 69 5.47 6.87 15.91
N LYS A 70 4.45 6.26 15.30
CA LYS A 70 3.08 6.74 15.37
C LYS A 70 2.07 5.73 15.90
N GLY A 71 2.45 4.44 16.00
CA GLY A 71 1.51 3.38 16.33
C GLY A 71 0.64 2.99 15.13
N PRO A 72 -0.34 2.09 15.32
CA PRO A 72 -1.23 1.65 14.23
C PRO A 72 -2.03 2.81 13.66
N GLY A 73 -2.28 2.75 12.35
CA GLY A 73 -3.10 3.76 11.69
C GLY A 73 -2.89 3.81 10.18
N LEU A 74 -3.51 4.77 9.55
CA LEU A 74 -3.39 4.98 8.10
C LEU A 74 -1.94 5.27 7.74
N HIS A 75 -1.42 4.51 6.77
CA HIS A 75 -0.04 4.64 6.32
C HIS A 75 0.05 5.33 4.95
N HIS A 76 -0.73 4.87 3.99
CA HIS A 76 -0.73 5.49 2.66
C HIS A 76 -2.00 5.16 1.89
N MET A 77 -2.21 5.87 0.79
CA MET A 77 -3.21 5.51 -0.20
C MET A 77 -2.50 5.10 -1.48
N ALA A 78 -3.14 4.25 -2.27
CA ALA A 78 -2.57 3.79 -3.52
C ALA A 78 -3.50 4.13 -4.68
N LEU A 79 -2.90 4.63 -5.75
CA LEU A 79 -3.60 5.01 -6.97
C LEU A 79 -3.17 4.08 -8.10
N GLU A 80 -4.13 3.55 -8.83
CA GLU A 80 -3.87 2.66 -9.95
C GLU A 80 -3.77 3.44 -11.25
N THR A 81 -2.77 3.10 -12.05
CA THR A 81 -2.62 3.62 -13.42
C THR A 81 -2.39 2.45 -14.38
N ASP A 82 -2.78 2.62 -15.63
CA ASP A 82 -2.55 1.61 -16.67
C ASP A 82 -1.09 1.60 -17.16
N ASN A 83 -0.36 2.69 -16.93
CA ASN A 83 1.02 2.85 -17.43
C ASN A 83 1.86 3.57 -16.37
N ILE A 84 2.39 2.80 -15.42
CA ILE A 84 3.12 3.37 -14.29
C ILE A 84 4.40 4.07 -14.75
N GLU A 85 5.13 3.49 -15.72
CA GLU A 85 6.36 4.10 -16.22
C GLU A 85 6.09 5.47 -16.87
N GLY A 86 5.04 5.55 -17.67
CA GLY A 86 4.65 6.80 -18.32
C GLY A 86 4.18 7.85 -17.32
N GLU A 87 3.44 7.43 -16.30
CA GLU A 87 2.97 8.35 -15.26
C GLU A 87 4.13 8.89 -14.41
N VAL A 88 5.09 8.03 -14.06
CA VAL A 88 6.28 8.46 -13.32
C VAL A 88 7.03 9.51 -14.14
N GLU A 89 7.26 9.26 -15.41
CA GLU A 89 7.95 10.19 -16.28
C GLU A 89 7.23 11.53 -16.36
N ARG A 90 5.91 11.51 -16.56
CA ARG A 90 5.11 12.72 -16.62
C ARG A 90 5.18 13.50 -15.30
N MET A 91 5.06 12.82 -14.18
CA MET A 91 5.10 13.44 -12.85
C MET A 91 6.45 14.04 -12.54
N GLU A 92 7.53 13.32 -12.86
CA GLU A 92 8.88 13.85 -12.68
C GLU A 92 9.09 15.11 -13.51
N GLY A 93 8.51 15.13 -14.70
CA GLY A 93 8.57 16.31 -15.58
C GLY A 93 7.89 17.55 -15.00
N CYS A 94 6.96 17.38 -14.05
CA CYS A 94 6.32 18.51 -13.38
C CYS A 94 6.77 18.68 -11.92
N GLY A 95 7.90 18.08 -11.55
CA GLY A 95 8.54 18.33 -10.26
C GLY A 95 8.19 17.37 -9.14
N VAL A 96 7.43 16.32 -9.42
CA VAL A 96 7.09 15.31 -8.40
C VAL A 96 8.32 14.45 -8.10
N GLN A 97 8.59 14.23 -6.82
CA GLN A 97 9.69 13.40 -6.36
C GLN A 97 9.17 12.01 -5.91
N PHE A 98 9.96 10.98 -6.16
CA PHE A 98 9.62 9.62 -5.80
C PHE A 98 10.61 9.05 -4.78
N LEU A 99 10.16 8.10 -3.97
CA LEU A 99 10.96 7.42 -2.95
C LEU A 99 11.60 6.13 -3.49
N GLY A 100 12.04 6.11 -4.71
CA GLY A 100 12.68 4.96 -5.30
C GLY A 100 12.12 4.64 -6.67
N LYS A 101 12.53 3.50 -7.19
CA LYS A 101 12.16 3.09 -8.54
C LYS A 101 10.91 2.23 -8.53
N VAL A 102 10.29 2.08 -9.70
CA VAL A 102 9.22 1.12 -9.91
C VAL A 102 9.75 -0.29 -9.61
N ARG A 103 9.00 -1.06 -8.81
CA ARG A 103 9.41 -2.38 -8.35
C ARG A 103 8.20 -3.29 -8.15
N PRO A 104 8.41 -4.61 -8.00
CA PRO A 104 7.29 -5.53 -7.74
C PRO A 104 6.62 -5.25 -6.39
N GLY A 105 5.30 -5.37 -6.38
CA GLY A 105 4.48 -5.25 -5.17
C GLY A 105 3.61 -6.49 -4.97
N SER A 106 2.54 -6.35 -4.18
CA SER A 106 1.62 -7.45 -3.92
C SER A 106 0.81 -7.82 -5.16
N ALA A 107 0.35 -9.09 -5.24
CA ALA A 107 -0.54 -9.58 -6.30
C ALA A 107 -0.03 -9.31 -7.73
N GLY A 108 1.29 -9.38 -7.93
CA GLY A 108 1.88 -9.19 -9.25
C GLY A 108 1.87 -7.76 -9.77
N THR A 109 1.62 -6.79 -8.92
CA THR A 109 1.62 -5.37 -9.30
C THR A 109 3.03 -4.84 -9.48
N LYS A 110 3.13 -3.71 -10.16
CA LYS A 110 4.31 -2.84 -10.14
C LYS A 110 3.97 -1.64 -9.29
N VAL A 111 4.88 -1.22 -8.43
CA VAL A 111 4.62 -0.14 -7.48
C VAL A 111 5.78 0.83 -7.41
N THR A 112 5.47 2.07 -7.03
CA THR A 112 6.45 3.05 -6.58
C THR A 112 5.74 4.02 -5.64
N PHE A 113 6.50 4.79 -4.88
CA PHE A 113 5.92 5.73 -3.92
C PHE A 113 6.30 7.16 -4.26
N ILE A 114 5.31 8.03 -4.24
CA ILE A 114 5.50 9.47 -4.39
C ILE A 114 5.93 10.02 -3.03
N HIS A 115 6.99 10.83 -3.02
CA HIS A 115 7.47 11.45 -1.80
C HIS A 115 6.34 12.29 -1.17
N PRO A 116 6.11 12.17 0.16
CA PRO A 116 5.02 12.91 0.80
C PRO A 116 5.04 14.40 0.57
N LYS A 117 6.24 15.00 0.48
CA LYS A 117 6.37 16.44 0.22
C LYS A 117 5.74 16.88 -1.09
N SER A 118 5.67 16.00 -2.08
CA SER A 118 5.07 16.33 -3.37
C SER A 118 3.55 16.36 -3.32
N LEU A 119 2.93 15.73 -2.31
CA LEU A 119 1.47 15.66 -2.14
C LEU A 119 1.03 16.11 -0.74
N GLU A 120 1.58 17.21 -0.29
CA GLU A 120 1.14 17.89 0.95
C GLU A 120 1.22 17.02 2.20
N GLY A 121 2.22 16.15 2.27
CA GLY A 121 2.45 15.32 3.44
C GLY A 121 1.82 13.94 3.37
N VAL A 122 1.17 13.58 2.27
CA VAL A 122 0.50 12.28 2.14
C VAL A 122 1.38 11.31 1.36
N LEU A 123 1.78 10.21 1.99
CA LEU A 123 2.49 9.14 1.31
C LEU A 123 1.52 8.47 0.34
N THR A 124 1.87 8.45 -0.94
CA THR A 124 0.98 7.92 -1.99
C THR A 124 1.72 6.92 -2.85
N GLU A 125 1.16 5.75 -2.98
CA GLU A 125 1.68 4.71 -3.85
C GLU A 125 1.06 4.85 -5.24
N LEU A 126 1.86 4.62 -6.28
CA LEU A 126 1.35 4.37 -7.63
C LEU A 126 1.48 2.88 -7.89
N CYS A 127 0.48 2.28 -8.47
CA CYS A 127 0.53 0.86 -8.84
C CYS A 127 -0.09 0.62 -10.21
N SER A 128 0.39 -0.43 -10.86
CA SER A 128 -0.21 -0.98 -12.07
C SER A 128 -0.43 -2.46 -11.85
N HIS A 129 -1.65 -2.93 -12.11
CA HIS A 129 -1.97 -4.34 -12.04
C HIS A 129 -1.55 -5.06 -13.32
N PRO A 130 -1.22 -6.37 -13.24
CA PRO A 130 -0.88 -7.11 -14.44
C PRO A 130 -2.06 -7.12 -15.42
N LYS A 131 -1.74 -6.99 -16.69
CA LYS A 131 -2.77 -7.08 -17.75
C LYS A 131 -3.16 -8.54 -17.93
N LYS A 132 -4.44 -8.76 -18.09
CA LYS A 132 -4.98 -10.09 -18.37
C LYS A 132 -4.84 -10.44 -19.85
#